data_3ab30979f223a633c478e1d8c5f9b27d
#
_entry.id   3ab30979f223a633c478e1d8c5f9b27d
#
_cell.length_a   1.000
_cell.length_b   1.000
_cell.length_c   1.000
_cell.angle_alpha   90.00
_cell.angle_beta   90.00
_cell.angle_gamma   90.00
#
_symmetry.space_group_name_H-M   'P 1'
#
loop_
_entity.id
_entity.type
_entity.pdbx_description
1 polymer ?
#
loop_
_entity_poly.entity_id
_entity_poly.type
_entity_poly.pdbx_seq_one_letter_code
_entity_poly.pdbx_strand_id
1 'polypeptide(L)'
;SRVAHGLSITPERLRQVEEGEEWLRAFGVTGDLRVRHHASRARLEVNPEAISRLRDAWTDVEFAFNALGFTSVELDPRGYRRGSMLEAAAES
;
A
#
# COMPACT_ATOMS: atom_id res chain seq x y z
N SER A 1 -4.24 -9.05 24.24
CA SER A 1 -4.26 -8.81 23.93
C SER A 1 -4.23 -8.14 23.55
N ARG A 2 -3.98 -7.81 23.49
CA ARG A 2 -3.98 -7.28 23.21
C ARG A 2 -4.03 -6.82 22.25
N VAL A 3 -3.90 -6.69 21.79
CA VAL A 3 -3.99 -6.49 20.66
C VAL A 3 -4.91 -5.73 20.41
N ALA A 4 -5.39 -5.70 20.91
CA ALA A 4 -6.28 -5.17 20.71
C ALA A 4 -6.31 -3.97 20.38
N HIS A 5 -6.20 -3.23 20.68
CA HIS A 5 -6.20 -2.10 20.38
C HIS A 5 -6.65 -1.82 19.17
N GLY A 6 -7.30 -2.28 18.70
CA GLY A 6 -7.85 -1.81 17.72
C GLY A 6 -7.25 -1.83 16.45
N LEU A 7 -6.19 -2.07 16.43
CA LEU A 7 -5.65 -2.15 15.31
C LEU A 7 -5.77 -3.34 14.85
N SER A 8 -6.55 -3.82 14.47
CA SER A 8 -6.73 -4.99 14.09
C SER A 8 -6.05 -5.38 12.90
N ILE A 9 -4.95 -5.84 12.98
CA ILE A 9 -4.31 -6.45 11.90
C ILE A 9 -4.66 -7.87 11.92
N THR A 10 -5.51 -8.30 11.09
CA THR A 10 -5.88 -9.71 10.99
C THR A 10 -4.94 -10.42 10.04
N PRO A 11 -4.83 -11.75 10.13
CA PRO A 11 -4.01 -12.49 9.18
C PRO A 11 -4.41 -12.24 7.73
N GLU A 12 -5.69 -12.04 7.50
CA GLU A 12 -6.16 -11.77 6.15
C GLU A 12 -5.65 -10.43 5.66
N ARG A 13 -5.72 -9.41 6.49
CA ARG A 13 -5.23 -8.10 6.09
C ARG A 13 -3.73 -8.11 5.87
N LEU A 14 -3.01 -8.83 6.71
CA LEU A 14 -1.58 -8.91 6.54
C LEU A 14 -1.26 -9.59 5.22
N ARG A 15 -1.99 -10.65 4.89
CA ARG A 15 -1.74 -11.32 3.63
C ARG A 15 -2.04 -10.42 2.44
N GLN A 16 -3.11 -9.63 2.53
CA GLN A 16 -3.44 -8.71 1.45
C GLN A 16 -2.31 -7.72 1.23
N VAL A 17 -1.75 -7.19 2.31
CA VAL A 17 -0.65 -6.25 2.20
C VAL A 17 0.57 -6.93 1.58
N GLU A 18 0.89 -8.11 2.06
CA GLU A 18 2.07 -8.81 1.55
C GLU A 18 1.93 -9.15 0.08
N GLU A 19 0.77 -9.62 -0.31
CA GLU A 19 0.55 -9.97 -1.70
C GLU A 19 0.54 -8.74 -2.57
N GLY A 20 0.02 -7.63 -2.06
CA GLY A 20 0.06 -6.38 -2.80
C GLY A 20 1.48 -5.91 -3.04
N GLU A 21 2.31 -6.01 -2.00
CA GLU A 21 3.71 -5.62 -2.15
C GLU A 21 4.42 -6.54 -3.13
N GLU A 22 4.10 -7.83 -3.10
CA GLU A 22 4.68 -8.73 -4.05
C GLU A 22 4.27 -8.42 -5.46
N TRP A 23 3.01 -8.07 -5.65
CA TRP A 23 2.53 -7.72 -6.97
C TRP A 23 3.28 -6.51 -7.51
N LEU A 24 3.53 -5.52 -6.66
CA LEU A 24 4.25 -4.34 -7.09
C LEU A 24 5.68 -4.69 -7.48
N ARG A 25 6.32 -5.58 -6.73
CA ARG A 25 7.67 -5.99 -7.09
C ARG A 25 7.68 -6.75 -8.41
N ALA A 26 6.70 -7.59 -8.63
CA ALA A 26 6.60 -8.31 -9.89
C ALA A 26 6.31 -7.37 -11.06
N PHE A 27 5.59 -6.30 -10.79
CA PHE A 27 5.32 -5.31 -11.82
C PHE A 27 6.59 -4.57 -12.22
N GLY A 28 7.56 -4.52 -11.34
CA GLY A 28 8.79 -3.85 -11.66
C GLY A 28 9.15 -2.70 -10.73
N VAL A 29 8.40 -2.52 -9.66
CA VAL A 29 8.73 -1.49 -8.70
C VAL A 29 9.95 -1.95 -7.93
N THR A 30 10.99 -1.14 -7.91
CA THR A 30 12.20 -1.47 -7.18
C THR A 30 12.38 -0.48 -6.06
N GLY A 31 13.25 -0.82 -5.14
CA GLY A 31 13.50 0.06 -4.00
C GLY A 31 12.41 -0.07 -2.97
N ASP A 32 12.27 0.97 -2.16
CA ASP A 32 11.31 0.93 -1.07
C ASP A 32 9.90 1.05 -1.59
N LEU A 33 9.03 0.25 -1.04
CA LEU A 33 7.62 0.34 -1.35
C LEU A 33 6.82 -0.11 -0.15
N ARG A 34 5.58 0.32 -0.06
CA ARG A 34 4.72 -0.07 1.02
C ARG A 34 3.27 -0.03 0.57
N VAL A 35 2.51 -1.03 0.99
CA VAL A 35 1.08 -1.05 0.79
C VAL A 35 0.45 -0.88 2.16
N ARG A 36 -0.37 0.15 2.31
CA ARG A 36 -1.04 0.39 3.56
C ARG A 36 -2.50 0.00 3.46
N HIS A 37 -2.97 -0.71 4.45
CA HIS A 37 -4.36 -1.14 4.49
C HIS A 37 -5.13 -0.10 5.30
N HIS A 38 -6.10 0.53 4.67
CA HIS A 38 -6.79 1.61 5.30
C HIS A 38 -8.26 1.40 5.11
N ALA A 39 -8.91 0.76 6.02
CA ALA A 39 -10.35 0.52 5.96
C ALA A 39 -10.75 -0.09 4.63
N SER A 40 -10.18 -1.16 4.26
CA SER A 40 -10.46 -1.89 3.02
C SER A 40 -9.92 -1.21 1.78
N ARG A 41 -9.23 -0.12 1.91
CA ARG A 41 -8.58 0.51 0.77
C ARG A 41 -7.09 0.31 0.86
N ALA A 42 -6.45 0.23 -0.29
CA ALA A 42 -5.01 0.09 -0.34
C ALA A 42 -4.39 1.43 -0.72
N ARG A 43 -3.38 1.85 0.01
CA ARG A 43 -2.64 3.05 -0.35
C ARG A 43 -1.23 2.62 -0.69
N LEU A 44 -0.79 2.96 -1.88
CA LEU A 44 0.51 2.55 -2.36
C LEU A 44 1.52 3.66 -2.18
N GLU A 45 2.63 3.35 -1.51
CA GLU A 45 3.71 4.30 -1.33
C GLU A 45 4.92 3.71 -2.00
N VAL A 46 5.36 4.33 -3.08
CA VAL A 46 6.46 3.81 -3.88
C VAL A 46 7.39 4.95 -4.24
N ASN A 47 8.54 4.62 -4.82
CA ASN A 47 9.47 5.68 -5.20
C ASN A 47 8.89 6.48 -6.38
N PRO A 48 9.37 7.71 -6.57
CA PRO A 48 8.77 8.59 -7.58
C PRO A 48 8.80 8.03 -9.00
N GLU A 49 9.81 7.25 -9.33
CA GLU A 49 9.87 6.69 -10.66
C GLU A 49 8.76 5.70 -10.90
N ALA A 50 8.42 4.96 -9.88
CA ALA A 50 7.38 3.96 -10.02
C ALA A 50 6.00 4.60 -10.10
N ILE A 51 5.83 5.80 -9.57
CA ILE A 51 4.53 6.45 -9.60
C ILE A 51 4.04 6.62 -11.02
N SER A 52 4.87 7.12 -11.92
CA SER A 52 4.46 7.28 -13.29
C SER A 52 4.12 5.96 -13.94
N ARG A 53 4.93 4.95 -13.68
CA ARG A 53 4.69 3.65 -14.30
C ARG A 53 3.38 3.04 -13.82
N LEU A 54 3.09 3.20 -12.55
CA LEU A 54 1.85 2.66 -12.02
C LEU A 54 0.65 3.42 -12.55
N ARG A 55 0.78 4.72 -12.73
CA ARG A 55 -0.32 5.49 -13.29
C ARG A 55 -0.62 5.06 -14.71
N ASP A 56 0.42 4.77 -15.48
CA ASP A 56 0.20 4.33 -16.85
C ASP A 56 -0.53 2.99 -16.92
N ALA A 57 -0.39 2.18 -15.90
CA ALA A 57 -1.03 0.88 -15.86
C ALA A 57 -2.10 0.83 -14.77
N TRP A 58 -2.75 1.96 -14.50
CA TRP A 58 -3.61 2.03 -13.32
C TRP A 58 -4.78 1.06 -13.38
N THR A 59 -5.31 0.79 -14.55
CA THR A 59 -6.40 -0.18 -14.67
C THR A 59 -5.93 -1.56 -14.18
N ASP A 60 -4.72 -1.93 -14.53
CA ASP A 60 -4.18 -3.21 -14.09
C ASP A 60 -3.95 -3.21 -12.59
N VAL A 61 -3.51 -2.09 -12.06
CA VAL A 61 -3.30 -1.96 -10.62
C VAL A 61 -4.62 -2.14 -9.89
N GLU A 62 -5.65 -1.47 -10.36
CA GLU A 62 -6.95 -1.57 -9.73
C GLU A 62 -7.48 -2.98 -9.80
N PHE A 63 -7.33 -3.62 -10.93
CA PHE A 63 -7.81 -4.98 -11.08
C PHE A 63 -7.10 -5.92 -10.12
N ALA A 64 -5.78 -5.79 -10.03
CA ALA A 64 -5.00 -6.67 -9.16
C ALA A 64 -5.37 -6.48 -7.70
N PHE A 65 -5.49 -5.23 -7.26
CA PHE A 65 -5.75 -4.98 -5.86
C PHE A 65 -7.20 -5.30 -5.48
N ASN A 66 -8.13 -5.12 -6.41
CA ASN A 66 -9.49 -5.57 -6.17
C ASN A 66 -9.52 -7.10 -6.03
N ALA A 67 -8.73 -7.79 -6.81
CA ALA A 67 -8.68 -9.24 -6.72
C ALA A 67 -8.13 -9.70 -5.38
N LEU A 68 -7.31 -8.89 -4.74
CA LEU A 68 -6.79 -9.23 -3.42
C LEU A 68 -7.80 -8.98 -2.31
N GLY A 69 -8.88 -8.28 -2.62
CA GLY A 69 -9.91 -8.02 -1.63
C GLY A 69 -10.05 -6.56 -1.22
N PHE A 70 -9.23 -5.68 -1.78
CA PHE A 70 -9.37 -4.27 -1.46
C PHE A 70 -10.55 -3.70 -2.26
N THR A 71 -11.28 -2.78 -1.64
CA THR A 71 -12.40 -2.16 -2.34
C THR A 71 -11.91 -1.07 -3.28
N SER A 72 -10.79 -0.47 -2.98
CA SER A 72 -10.21 0.54 -3.86
C SER A 72 -8.73 0.63 -3.60
N VAL A 73 -8.02 1.28 -4.50
CA VAL A 73 -6.59 1.45 -4.36
C VAL A 73 -6.24 2.87 -4.76
N GLU A 74 -5.34 3.48 -4.04
CA GLU A 74 -4.91 4.84 -4.38
C GLU A 74 -3.40 4.90 -4.30
N LEU A 75 -2.82 5.87 -4.98
CA LEU A 75 -1.39 6.03 -5.03
C LEU A 75 -1.06 7.32 -4.29
N ASP A 76 -0.17 7.21 -3.32
CA ASP A 76 0.23 8.38 -2.57
C ASP A 76 1.13 9.23 -3.47
N PRO A 77 0.73 10.45 -3.80
CA PRO A 77 1.54 11.28 -4.70
C PRO A 77 2.89 11.65 -4.11
N ARG A 78 3.04 11.56 -2.80
CA ARG A 78 4.33 11.87 -2.19
C ARG A 78 5.27 10.69 -2.25
N GLY A 79 4.75 9.50 -2.51
CA GLY A 79 5.58 8.32 -2.60
C GLY A 79 6.01 7.81 -1.25
N TYR A 80 6.90 6.82 -1.28
CA TYR A 80 7.39 6.24 -0.04
C TYR A 80 8.42 7.19 0.54
N ARG A 81 8.28 7.48 1.82
CA ARG A 81 9.23 8.35 2.47
C ARG A 81 9.68 7.71 3.76
N ARG A 82 10.97 7.59 3.89
CA ARG A 82 11.52 7.09 5.10
C ARG A 82 11.22 8.08 6.20
N GLY A 83 10.75 7.68 7.30
CA GLY A 83 10.40 8.61 8.35
C GLY A 83 9.00 9.14 8.29
N SER A 84 8.21 8.68 7.35
CA SER A 84 6.84 9.17 7.25
C SER A 84 6.06 8.91 8.52
N MET A 85 6.48 7.91 9.29
CA MET A 85 5.80 7.66 10.50
C MET A 85 5.99 8.78 11.47
N LEU A 86 7.14 9.39 11.50
CA LEU A 86 7.38 10.52 12.36
C LEU A 86 6.53 11.71 11.94
N GLU A 87 6.36 11.87 10.66
CA GLU A 87 5.53 12.97 10.18
C GLU A 87 4.10 12.77 10.60
N ALA A 88 3.63 11.57 10.50
CA ALA A 88 2.26 11.29 10.88
C ALA A 88 2.08 11.55 12.36
N ALA A 89 3.04 11.17 13.17
CA ALA A 89 2.95 11.39 14.59
C ALA A 89 2.96 12.88 14.90
N ALA A 90 3.76 13.62 14.18
CA ALA A 90 3.82 15.06 14.43
C ALA A 90 2.52 15.75 14.06
N GLU A 91 1.88 15.24 13.06
CA GLU A 91 0.63 15.87 12.66
C GLU A 91 -0.51 15.46 13.54
N SER A 92 -0.39 14.41 14.23
CA SER A 92 -1.46 13.98 15.12
C SER A 92 -1.50 14.83 16.39
#